data_7ee7dbe9c68545b2732970ce4da58cf0
#
_entry.id   7ee7dbe9c68545b2732970ce4da58cf0
#
_cell.length_a   1.000
_cell.length_b   1.000
_cell.length_c   1.000
_cell.angle_alpha   90.00
_cell.angle_beta   90.00
_cell.angle_gamma   90.00
#
_symmetry.space_group_name_H-M   'P 1'
#
loop_
_entity.id
_entity.type
_entity.pdbx_description
1 polymer ?
#
loop_
_entity_poly.entity_id
_entity_poly.type
_entity_poly.pdbx_seq_one_letter_code
_entity_poly.pdbx_strand_id
1 'polypeptide(L)'
;GALKVEMHFLPDIYVPCDVCHGKRYNRETLEIQYKGKTIHDVLQMTVEQAYEFFENVPMVARKLQTLLDVGLGYVQLGQSATTLSGGEAQRVKLALELSKRETGRTLYILDEPTTGLHFHDIELLLSVLHRLRDHGNTVVVIEHNLDVIKTADWIIDLGPEGGDGGGQIIAQ
;
A
#
# COMPACT_ATOMS: atom_id res chain seq x y z
N GLY A 1 13.90 -0.25 16.10
CA GLY A 1 14.86 -1.29 15.76
C GLY A 1 16.10 -0.77 15.06
N ALA A 2 16.11 0.48 14.61
CA ALA A 2 17.24 1.13 13.97
C ALA A 2 17.50 2.50 14.59
N LEU A 3 18.76 2.90 14.56
CA LEU A 3 19.23 4.25 14.90
C LEU A 3 19.47 5.01 13.61
N LYS A 4 18.94 6.22 13.51
CA LYS A 4 19.22 7.13 12.40
C LYS A 4 20.54 7.84 12.67
N VAL A 5 21.49 7.72 11.77
CA VAL A 5 22.75 8.46 11.78
C VAL A 5 22.65 9.56 10.73
N GLU A 6 22.54 10.81 11.18
CA GLU A 6 22.48 11.97 10.29
C GLU A 6 23.88 12.32 9.77
N MET A 7 24.00 12.41 8.46
CA MET A 7 25.24 12.77 7.78
C MET A 7 25.03 14.09 7.05
N HIS A 8 25.79 15.14 7.41
CA HIS A 8 25.58 16.50 6.91
C HIS A 8 25.65 16.68 5.39
N PHE A 9 26.28 15.77 4.66
CA PHE A 9 26.47 15.87 3.19
C PHE A 9 26.10 14.59 2.44
N LEU A 10 25.62 13.55 3.13
CA LEU A 10 25.23 12.26 2.57
C LEU A 10 23.83 11.88 3.04
N PRO A 11 23.14 10.96 2.34
CA PRO A 11 21.86 10.43 2.81
C PRO A 11 22.00 9.82 4.21
N ASP A 12 20.99 10.03 5.04
CA ASP A 12 20.92 9.44 6.38
C ASP A 12 21.04 7.92 6.34
N ILE A 13 21.85 7.37 7.24
CA ILE A 13 22.05 5.92 7.35
C ILE A 13 21.25 5.39 8.53
N TYR A 14 20.61 4.25 8.36
CA TYR A 14 19.93 3.53 9.42
C TYR A 14 20.74 2.29 9.81
N VAL A 15 21.22 2.27 11.04
CA VAL A 15 21.97 1.14 11.60
C VAL A 15 21.11 0.38 12.61
N PRO A 16 21.23 -0.96 12.71
CA PRO A 16 20.52 -1.73 13.73
C PRO A 16 20.82 -1.21 15.14
N CYS A 17 19.82 -1.16 15.99
CA CYS A 17 19.98 -0.76 17.39
C CYS A 17 20.69 -1.88 18.16
N ASP A 18 21.81 -1.57 18.82
CA ASP A 18 22.62 -2.52 19.59
C ASP A 18 21.88 -3.09 20.82
N VAL A 19 20.86 -2.39 21.31
CA VAL A 19 20.08 -2.82 22.49
C VAL A 19 19.01 -3.85 22.11
N CYS A 20 18.23 -3.57 21.05
CA CYS A 20 17.15 -4.48 20.67
C CYS A 20 17.49 -5.37 19.46
N HIS A 21 18.67 -5.22 18.85
CA HIS A 21 19.14 -5.99 17.69
C HIS A 21 18.09 -6.08 16.57
N GLY A 22 17.47 -4.96 16.24
CA GLY A 22 16.43 -4.89 15.20
C GLY A 22 15.02 -5.30 15.66
N LYS A 23 14.82 -5.83 16.85
CA LYS A 23 13.52 -6.33 17.33
C LYS A 23 12.52 -5.24 17.72
N ARG A 24 12.94 -3.97 17.80
CA ARG A 24 12.16 -2.77 18.16
C ARG A 24 11.69 -2.68 19.60
N TYR A 25 11.59 -3.79 20.32
CA TYR A 25 11.04 -3.89 21.67
C TYR A 25 12.09 -4.38 22.65
N ASN A 26 11.93 -4.05 23.93
CA ASN A 26 12.76 -4.54 25.01
C ASN A 26 12.42 -6.01 25.36
N ARG A 27 13.28 -6.64 26.18
CA ARG A 27 13.14 -8.04 26.56
C ARG A 27 11.81 -8.33 27.25
N GLU A 28 11.38 -7.46 28.16
CA GLU A 28 10.16 -7.64 28.95
C GLU A 28 8.91 -7.65 28.04
N THR A 29 8.84 -6.74 27.05
CA THR A 29 7.77 -6.73 26.04
C THR A 29 7.77 -8.00 25.17
N LEU A 30 8.96 -8.54 24.87
CA LEU A 30 9.09 -9.75 24.06
C LEU A 30 8.79 -11.05 24.83
N GLU A 31 8.62 -11.00 26.15
CA GLU A 31 8.13 -12.13 26.96
C GLU A 31 6.63 -12.35 26.77
N ILE A 32 5.88 -11.31 26.35
CA ILE A 32 4.43 -11.41 26.10
C ILE A 32 4.19 -12.07 24.75
N GLN A 33 3.36 -13.10 24.75
CA GLN A 33 3.03 -13.87 23.54
C GLN A 33 1.51 -13.97 23.35
N TYR A 34 1.09 -13.97 22.08
CA TYR A 34 -0.24 -14.32 21.64
C TYR A 34 -0.13 -15.49 20.64
N LYS A 35 -0.84 -16.59 20.91
CA LYS A 35 -0.73 -17.85 20.11
C LYS A 35 0.75 -18.29 19.89
N GLY A 36 1.61 -18.13 20.90
CA GLY A 36 3.02 -18.51 20.84
C GLY A 36 3.91 -17.57 20.02
N LYS A 37 3.43 -16.41 19.62
CA LYS A 37 4.18 -15.40 18.86
C LYS A 37 4.33 -14.11 19.65
N THR A 38 5.54 -13.54 19.64
CA THR A 38 5.81 -12.20 20.18
C THR A 38 5.38 -11.11 19.18
N ILE A 39 5.33 -9.87 19.64
CA ILE A 39 5.07 -8.73 18.72
C ILE A 39 6.14 -8.63 17.63
N HIS A 40 7.39 -9.01 17.91
CA HIS A 40 8.43 -9.06 16.90
C HIS A 40 8.11 -10.10 15.81
N ASP A 41 7.71 -11.31 16.19
CA ASP A 41 7.34 -12.37 15.24
C ASP A 41 6.15 -11.93 14.38
N VAL A 42 5.17 -11.27 14.96
CA VAL A 42 4.01 -10.73 14.24
C VAL A 42 4.45 -9.68 13.22
N LEU A 43 5.39 -8.80 13.56
CA LEU A 43 5.91 -7.79 12.62
C LEU A 43 6.73 -8.40 11.48
N GLN A 44 7.25 -9.62 11.63
CA GLN A 44 7.94 -10.34 10.55
C GLN A 44 6.97 -11.07 9.61
N MET A 45 5.70 -11.22 10.00
CA MET A 45 4.69 -11.84 9.15
C MET A 45 4.39 -10.94 7.94
N THR A 46 4.10 -11.58 6.81
CA THR A 46 3.43 -10.90 5.70
C THR A 46 1.99 -10.57 6.08
N VAL A 47 1.36 -9.66 5.35
CA VAL A 47 -0.06 -9.32 5.55
C VAL A 47 -0.93 -10.57 5.44
N GLU A 48 -0.65 -11.46 4.48
CA GLU A 48 -1.35 -12.73 4.28
C GLU A 48 -1.22 -13.65 5.50
N GLN A 49 0.00 -13.90 5.96
CA GLN A 49 0.26 -14.70 7.17
C GLN A 49 -0.39 -14.10 8.42
N ALA A 50 -0.35 -12.78 8.55
CA ALA A 50 -0.99 -12.09 9.67
C ALA A 50 -2.52 -12.18 9.60
N TYR A 51 -3.10 -12.14 8.41
CA TYR A 51 -4.54 -12.30 8.23
C TYR A 51 -5.02 -13.69 8.74
N GLU A 52 -4.34 -14.75 8.36
CA GLU A 52 -4.61 -16.10 8.87
C GLU A 52 -4.41 -16.20 10.39
N PHE A 53 -3.31 -15.61 10.89
CA PHE A 53 -2.99 -15.62 12.31
C PHE A 53 -4.05 -14.93 13.18
N PHE A 54 -4.60 -13.80 12.67
CA PHE A 54 -5.59 -12.96 13.36
C PHE A 54 -7.03 -13.21 12.89
N GLU A 55 -7.35 -14.31 12.20
CA GLU A 55 -8.69 -14.63 11.68
C GLU A 55 -9.80 -14.47 12.73
N ASN A 56 -9.52 -14.85 13.98
CA ASN A 56 -10.44 -14.79 15.12
C ASN A 56 -10.44 -13.43 15.84
N VAL A 57 -9.78 -12.41 15.30
CA VAL A 57 -9.74 -11.04 15.83
C VAL A 57 -10.32 -10.08 14.78
N PRO A 58 -11.66 -9.91 14.71
CA PRO A 58 -12.33 -9.24 13.59
C PRO A 58 -11.83 -7.81 13.33
N MET A 59 -11.46 -7.07 14.36
CA MET A 59 -10.94 -5.70 14.20
C MET A 59 -9.61 -5.65 13.49
N VAL A 60 -8.73 -6.65 13.68
CA VAL A 60 -7.43 -6.76 13.03
C VAL A 60 -7.62 -7.37 11.64
N ALA A 61 -8.34 -8.49 11.55
CA ALA A 61 -8.59 -9.19 10.29
C ALA A 61 -9.20 -8.26 9.22
N ARG A 62 -10.17 -7.40 9.58
CA ARG A 62 -10.76 -6.44 8.65
C ARG A 62 -9.72 -5.48 8.05
N LYS A 63 -8.78 -4.98 8.85
CA LYS A 63 -7.73 -4.08 8.36
C LYS A 63 -6.71 -4.79 7.49
N LEU A 64 -6.39 -6.03 7.83
CA LEU A 64 -5.50 -6.86 7.02
C LEU A 64 -6.17 -7.22 5.69
N GLN A 65 -7.49 -7.48 5.70
CA GLN A 65 -8.25 -7.72 4.47
C GLN A 65 -8.17 -6.54 3.51
N THR A 66 -8.28 -5.28 3.99
CA THR A 66 -8.14 -4.12 3.08
C THR A 66 -6.76 -4.02 2.45
N LEU A 67 -5.71 -4.51 3.12
CA LEU A 67 -4.37 -4.59 2.54
C LEU A 67 -4.27 -5.72 1.50
N LEU A 68 -4.93 -6.85 1.74
CA LEU A 68 -5.03 -7.94 0.75
C LEU A 68 -5.79 -7.50 -0.49
N ASP A 69 -6.92 -6.80 -0.30
CA ASP A 69 -7.76 -6.30 -1.39
C ASP A 69 -7.00 -5.38 -2.37
N VAL A 70 -5.97 -4.69 -1.90
CA VAL A 70 -5.11 -3.84 -2.75
C VAL A 70 -3.81 -4.53 -3.20
N GLY A 71 -3.70 -5.85 -3.07
CA GLY A 71 -2.55 -6.62 -3.55
C GLY A 71 -1.27 -6.44 -2.71
N LEU A 72 -1.38 -6.17 -1.41
CA LEU A 72 -0.23 -6.03 -0.50
C LEU A 72 -0.01 -7.25 0.40
N GLY A 73 -0.50 -8.42 0.00
CA GLY A 73 -0.40 -9.65 0.78
C GLY A 73 1.03 -10.06 1.15
N TYR A 74 1.97 -9.81 0.26
CA TYR A 74 3.39 -10.15 0.41
C TYR A 74 4.19 -9.20 1.29
N VAL A 75 3.67 -8.00 1.59
CA VAL A 75 4.37 -6.98 2.38
C VAL A 75 4.42 -7.39 3.84
N GLN A 76 5.58 -7.25 4.50
CA GLN A 76 5.69 -7.52 5.92
C GLN A 76 5.08 -6.40 6.76
N LEU A 77 4.38 -6.75 7.84
CA LEU A 77 3.77 -5.77 8.75
C LEU A 77 4.79 -4.80 9.36
N GLY A 78 6.00 -5.29 9.61
CA GLY A 78 7.10 -4.51 10.14
C GLY A 78 7.98 -3.83 9.10
N GLN A 79 7.63 -3.85 7.82
CA GLN A 79 8.43 -3.23 6.77
C GLN A 79 8.54 -1.72 6.97
N SER A 80 9.73 -1.16 6.73
CA SER A 80 9.93 0.29 6.80
C SER A 80 9.25 0.97 5.62
N ALA A 81 8.58 2.10 5.86
CA ALA A 81 7.96 2.89 4.79
C ALA A 81 8.97 3.35 3.72
N THR A 82 10.25 3.51 4.09
CA THR A 82 11.33 3.91 3.17
C THR A 82 11.75 2.80 2.19
N THR A 83 11.32 1.56 2.43
CA THR A 83 11.60 0.41 1.57
C THR A 83 10.44 0.05 0.65
N LEU A 84 9.30 0.74 0.80
CA LEU A 84 8.16 0.59 -0.10
C LEU A 84 8.41 1.31 -1.41
N SER A 85 8.01 0.71 -2.51
CA SER A 85 7.92 1.39 -3.80
C SER A 85 6.83 2.48 -3.78
N GLY A 86 6.86 3.40 -4.74
CA GLY A 86 5.83 4.43 -4.86
C GLY A 86 4.42 3.85 -4.97
N GLY A 87 4.24 2.82 -5.79
CA GLY A 87 2.96 2.13 -5.95
C GLY A 87 2.50 1.41 -4.67
N GLU A 88 3.41 0.73 -3.94
CA GLU A 88 3.08 0.11 -2.65
C GLU A 88 2.64 1.15 -1.61
N ALA A 89 3.35 2.28 -1.53
CA ALA A 89 3.00 3.36 -0.61
C ALA A 89 1.62 3.97 -0.93
N GLN A 90 1.27 4.11 -2.21
CA GLN A 90 -0.07 4.54 -2.64
C GLN A 90 -1.14 3.52 -2.23
N ARG A 91 -0.90 2.23 -2.46
CA ARG A 91 -1.85 1.17 -2.08
C ARG A 91 -2.05 1.06 -0.57
N VAL A 92 -1.01 1.30 0.25
CA VAL A 92 -1.18 1.41 1.71
C VAL A 92 -2.12 2.56 2.08
N LYS A 93 -1.97 3.73 1.43
CA LYS A 93 -2.90 4.85 1.63
C LYS A 93 -4.31 4.51 1.16
N LEU A 94 -4.46 3.84 0.02
CA LEU A 94 -5.75 3.39 -0.49
C LEU A 94 -6.43 2.41 0.48
N ALA A 95 -5.70 1.43 1.02
CA ALA A 95 -6.21 0.51 2.04
C ALA A 95 -6.68 1.24 3.30
N LEU A 96 -5.96 2.29 3.71
CA LEU A 96 -6.38 3.12 4.83
C LEU A 96 -7.71 3.84 4.54
N GLU A 97 -7.87 4.40 3.34
CA GLU A 97 -9.13 5.04 2.95
C GLU A 97 -10.29 4.04 2.89
N LEU A 98 -10.08 2.85 2.32
CA LEU A 98 -11.05 1.77 2.30
C LEU A 98 -11.49 1.29 3.69
N SER A 99 -10.61 1.43 4.69
CA SER A 99 -10.93 1.08 6.07
C SER A 99 -11.85 2.09 6.77
N LYS A 100 -12.03 3.29 6.18
CA LYS A 100 -12.90 4.35 6.69
C LYS A 100 -14.34 4.12 6.23
N ARG A 101 -15.27 4.84 6.88
CA ARG A 101 -16.66 4.85 6.44
C ARG A 101 -16.77 5.70 5.16
N GLU A 102 -17.22 5.09 4.09
CA GLU A 102 -17.42 5.77 2.81
C GLU A 102 -18.56 6.78 2.88
N THR A 103 -18.35 7.95 2.25
CA THR A 103 -19.35 9.04 2.15
C THR A 103 -19.95 9.17 0.75
N GLY A 104 -19.36 8.50 -0.26
CA GLY A 104 -19.74 8.61 -1.66
C GLY A 104 -19.47 9.98 -2.30
N ARG A 105 -18.59 10.78 -1.72
CA ARG A 105 -18.26 12.15 -2.20
C ARG A 105 -16.76 12.42 -2.17
N THR A 106 -15.94 11.38 -2.38
CA THR A 106 -14.48 11.51 -2.35
C THR A 106 -13.93 11.47 -3.78
N LEU A 107 -12.96 12.33 -4.07
CA LEU A 107 -12.13 12.27 -5.26
C LEU A 107 -10.82 11.55 -4.91
N TYR A 108 -10.59 10.41 -5.55
CA TYR A 108 -9.33 9.67 -5.48
C TYR A 108 -8.50 9.98 -6.71
N ILE A 109 -7.25 10.38 -6.52
CA ILE A 109 -6.28 10.57 -7.60
C ILE A 109 -5.13 9.60 -7.35
N LEU A 110 -4.91 8.70 -8.29
CA LEU A 110 -3.91 7.65 -8.23
C LEU A 110 -2.93 7.81 -9.40
N ASP A 111 -1.66 7.80 -9.08
CA ASP A 111 -0.57 7.93 -10.05
C ASP A 111 0.17 6.61 -10.17
N GLU A 112 0.06 5.96 -11.33
CA GLU A 112 0.64 4.65 -11.66
C GLU A 112 0.44 3.58 -10.57
N PRO A 113 -0.79 3.35 -10.07
CA PRO A 113 -1.03 2.45 -8.95
C PRO A 113 -0.72 0.99 -9.26
N THR A 114 -0.55 0.61 -10.55
CA THR A 114 -0.22 -0.76 -10.95
C THR A 114 1.28 -1.03 -11.00
N THR A 115 2.12 -0.03 -10.73
CA THR A 115 3.58 -0.20 -10.78
C THR A 115 4.05 -1.31 -9.85
N GLY A 116 4.75 -2.32 -10.41
CA GLY A 116 5.28 -3.47 -9.67
C GLY A 116 4.24 -4.51 -9.28
N LEU A 117 3.02 -4.46 -9.81
CA LEU A 117 1.99 -5.46 -9.60
C LEU A 117 2.05 -6.59 -10.63
N HIS A 118 1.74 -7.79 -10.18
CA HIS A 118 1.42 -8.93 -11.03
C HIS A 118 0.00 -8.78 -11.59
N PHE A 119 -0.31 -9.47 -12.71
CA PHE A 119 -1.64 -9.39 -13.34
C PHE A 119 -2.80 -9.67 -12.38
N HIS A 120 -2.65 -10.66 -11.52
CA HIS A 120 -3.66 -10.99 -10.51
C HIS A 120 -3.90 -9.84 -9.51
N ASP A 121 -2.82 -9.16 -9.09
CA ASP A 121 -2.92 -8.04 -8.15
C ASP A 121 -3.55 -6.81 -8.81
N ILE A 122 -3.35 -6.65 -10.12
CA ILE A 122 -4.04 -5.60 -10.91
C ILE A 122 -5.55 -5.85 -10.92
N GLU A 123 -5.99 -7.09 -11.11
CA GLU A 123 -7.39 -7.46 -11.05
C GLU A 123 -8.03 -7.14 -9.70
N LEU A 124 -7.34 -7.47 -8.61
CA LEU A 124 -7.76 -7.13 -7.24
C LEU A 124 -7.87 -5.62 -7.06
N LEU A 125 -6.86 -4.87 -7.48
CA LEU A 125 -6.87 -3.41 -7.41
C LEU A 125 -8.04 -2.83 -8.21
N LEU A 126 -8.26 -3.28 -9.44
CA LEU A 126 -9.39 -2.84 -10.27
C LEU A 126 -10.74 -3.10 -9.60
N SER A 127 -10.91 -4.28 -8.99
CA SER A 127 -12.16 -4.59 -8.28
C SER A 127 -12.43 -3.61 -7.15
N VAL A 128 -11.37 -3.18 -6.45
CA VAL A 128 -11.45 -2.16 -5.40
C VAL A 128 -11.81 -0.79 -5.96
N LEU A 129 -11.15 -0.36 -7.05
CA LEU A 129 -11.41 0.95 -7.67
C LEU A 129 -12.85 1.04 -8.20
N HIS A 130 -13.34 -0.03 -8.83
CA HIS A 130 -14.74 -0.11 -9.28
C HIS A 130 -15.71 -0.03 -8.09
N ARG A 131 -15.43 -0.74 -7.00
CA ARG A 131 -16.25 -0.66 -5.79
C ARG A 131 -16.31 0.77 -5.23
N LEU A 132 -15.20 1.50 -5.21
CA LEU A 132 -15.17 2.90 -4.79
C LEU A 132 -16.04 3.78 -5.69
N ARG A 133 -15.93 3.61 -7.01
CA ARG A 133 -16.77 4.32 -8.00
C ARG A 133 -18.25 4.01 -7.78
N ASP A 134 -18.60 2.74 -7.62
CA ASP A 134 -19.99 2.29 -7.47
C ASP A 134 -20.64 2.81 -6.18
N HIS A 135 -19.83 3.16 -5.17
CA HIS A 135 -20.29 3.87 -3.98
C HIS A 135 -20.44 5.39 -4.16
N GLY A 136 -20.35 5.90 -5.38
CA GLY A 136 -20.58 7.31 -5.73
C GLY A 136 -19.32 8.18 -5.66
N ASN A 137 -18.15 7.62 -5.48
CA ASN A 137 -16.90 8.37 -5.50
C ASN A 137 -16.41 8.60 -6.94
N THR A 138 -15.55 9.58 -7.12
CA THR A 138 -14.84 9.82 -8.38
C THR A 138 -13.41 9.30 -8.26
N VAL A 139 -12.98 8.50 -9.23
CA VAL A 139 -11.61 7.94 -9.26
C VAL A 139 -10.92 8.41 -10.54
N VAL A 140 -9.81 9.11 -10.39
CA VAL A 140 -8.93 9.53 -11.50
C VAL A 140 -7.65 8.71 -11.39
N VAL A 141 -7.30 8.00 -12.45
CA VAL A 141 -6.11 7.16 -12.51
C VAL A 141 -5.22 7.64 -13.64
N ILE A 142 -3.97 7.96 -13.32
CA ILE A 142 -2.93 8.23 -14.31
C ILE A 142 -2.24 6.89 -14.58
N GLU A 143 -2.38 6.36 -15.78
CA GLU A 143 -1.90 5.01 -16.10
C GLU A 143 -1.56 4.86 -17.58
N HIS A 144 -0.69 3.90 -17.86
CA HIS A 144 -0.36 3.41 -19.21
C HIS A 144 -0.62 1.90 -19.36
N ASN A 145 -1.06 1.24 -18.29
CA ASN A 145 -1.46 -0.16 -18.33
C ASN A 145 -2.79 -0.30 -19.05
N LEU A 146 -2.80 -1.05 -20.17
CA LEU A 146 -3.98 -1.22 -21.02
C LEU A 146 -5.14 -1.92 -20.33
N ASP A 147 -4.88 -2.81 -19.36
CA ASP A 147 -5.93 -3.52 -18.64
C ASP A 147 -6.69 -2.57 -17.72
N VAL A 148 -6.01 -1.56 -17.15
CA VAL A 148 -6.65 -0.48 -16.39
C VAL A 148 -7.43 0.45 -17.32
N ILE A 149 -6.79 0.91 -18.40
CA ILE A 149 -7.39 1.86 -19.37
C ILE A 149 -8.70 1.30 -19.95
N LYS A 150 -8.72 0.01 -20.32
CA LYS A 150 -9.92 -0.65 -20.88
C LYS A 150 -11.11 -0.69 -19.93
N THR A 151 -10.90 -0.55 -18.62
CA THR A 151 -11.97 -0.60 -17.60
C THR A 151 -12.48 0.79 -17.21
N ALA A 152 -11.88 1.85 -17.73
CA ALA A 152 -12.29 3.22 -17.43
C ALA A 152 -13.63 3.57 -18.05
N ASP A 153 -14.45 4.34 -17.33
CA ASP A 153 -15.72 4.88 -17.86
C ASP A 153 -15.46 6.07 -18.81
N TRP A 154 -14.33 6.76 -18.61
CA TRP A 154 -13.89 7.89 -19.43
C TRP A 154 -12.38 7.91 -19.55
N ILE A 155 -11.86 8.20 -20.74
CA ILE A 155 -10.42 8.24 -21.02
C ILE A 155 -10.07 9.65 -21.50
N ILE A 156 -9.00 10.22 -20.96
CA ILE A 156 -8.41 11.46 -21.44
C ILE A 156 -6.98 11.14 -21.88
N ASP A 157 -6.71 11.25 -23.16
CA ASP A 157 -5.39 11.00 -23.72
C ASP A 157 -4.64 12.32 -23.90
N LEU A 158 -3.44 12.40 -23.35
CA LEU A 158 -2.57 13.57 -23.37
C LEU A 158 -1.38 13.32 -24.28
N GLY A 159 -1.11 14.24 -25.19
CA GLY A 159 0.01 14.14 -26.12
C GLY A 159 0.25 15.43 -26.92
N PRO A 160 0.81 15.33 -28.17
CA PRO A 160 1.35 14.11 -28.79
C PRO A 160 2.70 13.66 -28.20
N GLU A 161 3.43 14.56 -27.53
CA GLU A 161 4.76 14.34 -26.97
C GLU A 161 4.80 14.70 -25.48
N GLY A 162 5.95 14.49 -24.82
CA GLY A 162 6.21 14.98 -23.48
C GLY A 162 6.83 16.37 -23.47
N GLY A 163 6.90 17.02 -22.30
CA GLY A 163 7.52 18.33 -22.11
C GLY A 163 6.79 19.45 -22.84
N ASP A 164 7.55 20.40 -23.42
CA ASP A 164 7.00 21.62 -24.04
C ASP A 164 6.14 21.34 -25.30
N GLY A 165 6.32 20.18 -25.93
CA GLY A 165 5.53 19.73 -27.08
C GLY A 165 4.29 18.92 -26.74
N GLY A 166 4.04 18.67 -25.45
CA GLY A 166 2.95 17.82 -24.95
C GLY A 166 1.87 18.56 -24.18
N GLY A 167 1.12 17.79 -23.41
CA GLY A 167 0.10 18.32 -22.49
C GLY A 167 -1.20 18.78 -23.17
N GLN A 168 -1.41 18.40 -24.44
CA GLN A 168 -2.66 18.66 -25.16
C GLN A 168 -3.58 17.43 -25.08
N ILE A 169 -4.86 17.65 -24.95
CA ILE A 169 -5.85 16.57 -25.05
C ILE A 169 -5.95 16.18 -26.52
N ILE A 170 -5.56 14.94 -26.85
CA ILE A 170 -5.61 14.42 -28.22
C ILE A 170 -6.82 13.49 -28.45
N ALA A 171 -7.36 12.89 -27.37
CA ALA A 171 -8.60 12.11 -27.40
C ALA A 171 -9.31 12.16 -26.04
N GLN A 172 -10.65 12.06 -26.07
CA GLN A 172 -11.49 11.94 -24.87
C GLN A 172 -12.80 11.23 -25.20
#